data_0ff784b13122c81decae4f844cabeda4
#
_entry.id   0ff784b13122c81decae4f844cabeda4
#
_cell.length_a   1.000
_cell.length_b   1.000
_cell.length_c   1.000
_cell.angle_alpha   90.00
_cell.angle_beta   90.00
_cell.angle_gamma   90.00
#
_symmetry.space_group_name_H-M   'P 1'
#
loop_
_entity.id
_entity.type
_entity.pdbx_description
1 polymer ?
#
loop_
_entity_poly.entity_id
_entity_poly.type
_entity_poly.pdbx_seq_one_letter_code
_entity_poly.pdbx_strand_id
1 'polypeptide(L)'
;MIVIKETGTKYNNIGKEIIVFCIETNKKISVLNRQLTYSVEYSEYIDDITPEEIQAGTQAVKEYCLENNELELLKQYLPLVLSGAKLLTEIKEIKLIEINKAYENAIIAVQTEYIPQTEMLSFEIQERESLAYKNSNYQDTSLCPFMQAIATARGMDLRTLCDKAIEKATLYRQASGALIGKRQGLQDRVELVQSLDELDLITWENE
;
A
#
# COMPACT_ATOMS: atom_id res chain seq x y z
N MET A 1 8.52 26.70 -4.92
CA MET A 1 7.84 25.73 -4.05
C MET A 1 6.37 25.79 -4.43
N ILE A 2 5.79 24.68 -4.85
CA ILE A 2 4.38 24.61 -5.24
C ILE A 2 3.61 24.26 -3.98
N VAL A 3 2.68 25.13 -3.58
CA VAL A 3 1.82 24.90 -2.43
C VAL A 3 0.41 24.72 -2.94
N ILE A 4 -0.20 23.59 -2.62
CA ILE A 4 -1.63 23.38 -2.87
C ILE A 4 -2.38 24.03 -1.74
N LYS A 5 -3.21 25.00 -2.08
CA LYS A 5 -4.14 25.64 -1.14
C LYS A 5 -5.56 25.36 -1.56
N GLU A 6 -6.32 24.83 -0.63
CA GLU A 6 -7.76 24.75 -0.75
C GLU A 6 -8.35 26.17 -0.68
N THR A 7 -9.20 26.54 -1.64
CA THR A 7 -9.68 27.91 -1.74
C THR A 7 -11.20 28.06 -1.88
N GLY A 8 -11.97 27.00 -2.03
CA GLY A 8 -13.44 27.06 -2.10
C GLY A 8 -14.08 26.19 -3.19
N THR A 9 -15.39 25.98 -3.18
CA THR A 9 -16.14 25.19 -4.20
C THR A 9 -16.60 26.05 -5.35
N LYS A 10 -16.40 25.56 -6.58
CA LYS A 10 -17.08 26.12 -7.78
C LYS A 10 -17.76 25.03 -8.58
N TYR A 11 -18.70 25.48 -9.39
CA TYR A 11 -19.42 24.64 -10.34
C TYR A 11 -18.96 24.99 -11.75
N ASN A 12 -18.67 23.99 -12.56
CA ASN A 12 -18.40 24.22 -13.98
C ASN A 12 -19.69 24.57 -14.74
N ASN A 13 -19.59 24.89 -16.04
CA ASN A 13 -20.70 25.26 -16.89
C ASN A 13 -21.80 24.21 -17.01
N ILE A 14 -21.60 23.00 -16.53
CA ILE A 14 -22.58 21.91 -16.51
C ILE A 14 -23.06 21.57 -15.09
N GLY A 15 -22.78 22.45 -14.11
CA GLY A 15 -23.21 22.29 -12.72
C GLY A 15 -22.49 21.23 -11.92
N LYS A 16 -21.36 20.72 -12.41
CA LYS A 16 -20.53 19.80 -11.63
C LYS A 16 -19.58 20.56 -10.72
N GLU A 17 -19.48 20.06 -9.51
CA GLU A 17 -18.55 20.58 -8.51
C GLU A 17 -17.10 20.41 -8.95
N ILE A 18 -16.32 21.46 -8.89
CA ILE A 18 -14.92 21.46 -9.31
C ILE A 18 -14.05 21.82 -8.13
N ILE A 19 -13.04 21.02 -7.91
CA ILE A 19 -11.93 21.32 -7.01
C ILE A 19 -10.88 22.14 -7.74
N VAL A 20 -10.35 23.13 -7.06
CA VAL A 20 -9.28 23.94 -7.60
C VAL A 20 -8.14 23.98 -6.63
N PHE A 21 -7.00 23.50 -7.07
CA PHE A 21 -5.74 23.65 -6.36
C PHE A 21 -5.05 24.94 -6.77
N CYS A 22 -4.80 25.81 -5.80
CA CYS A 22 -3.98 26.98 -5.98
C CYS A 22 -2.52 26.57 -5.92
N ILE A 23 -1.81 26.72 -7.03
CA ILE A 23 -0.36 26.60 -7.06
C ILE A 23 0.22 27.97 -6.71
N GLU A 24 1.25 28.04 -5.87
CA GLU A 24 1.91 29.32 -5.52
C GLU A 24 2.72 29.93 -6.68
N THR A 25 2.22 29.82 -7.88
CA THR A 25 2.70 30.52 -9.08
C THR A 25 1.71 31.58 -9.54
N ASN A 26 0.72 31.92 -8.72
CA ASN A 26 -0.46 32.73 -9.06
C ASN A 26 -1.37 32.10 -10.12
N LYS A 27 -1.20 30.81 -10.44
CA LYS A 27 -2.04 30.07 -11.37
C LYS A 27 -2.76 28.93 -10.66
N LYS A 28 -3.91 28.52 -11.19
CA LYS A 28 -4.82 27.56 -10.57
C LYS A 28 -5.15 26.44 -11.54
N ILE A 29 -5.14 25.19 -11.06
CA ILE A 29 -5.58 24.03 -11.82
C ILE A 29 -6.91 23.57 -11.25
N SER A 30 -7.91 23.36 -12.09
CA SER A 30 -9.18 22.81 -11.67
C SER A 30 -9.24 21.31 -11.80
N VAL A 31 -9.82 20.70 -10.80
CA VAL A 31 -9.99 19.24 -10.72
C VAL A 31 -11.46 18.93 -10.47
N LEU A 32 -11.98 17.92 -11.11
CA LEU A 32 -13.34 17.47 -10.87
C LEU A 32 -13.42 16.74 -9.54
N ASN A 33 -14.22 17.25 -8.63
CA ASN A 33 -14.52 16.75 -7.52
C ASN A 33 -15.25 16.66 -6.45
N ARG A 34 -15.20 16.31 -5.50
CA ARG A 34 -15.86 15.88 -4.27
C ARG A 34 -15.74 16.91 -3.18
N GLN A 35 -16.59 17.57 -2.62
CA GLN A 35 -16.65 18.17 -1.26
C GLN A 35 -15.48 19.07 -0.78
N LEU A 36 -14.51 19.36 -1.60
CA LEU A 36 -13.50 20.35 -1.26
C LEU A 36 -13.91 21.70 -1.84
N THR A 37 -13.76 22.72 -1.06
CA THR A 37 -14.29 24.04 -1.36
C THR A 37 -13.19 24.99 -1.83
N TYR A 38 -13.36 25.67 -2.95
CA TYR A 38 -12.35 26.54 -3.56
C TYR A 38 -12.89 27.87 -3.97
N SER A 39 -12.07 28.90 -3.89
CA SER A 39 -12.34 30.12 -4.60
C SER A 39 -11.60 30.13 -5.92
N VAL A 40 -12.24 30.40 -7.00
CA VAL A 40 -11.59 30.58 -8.28
C VAL A 40 -12.26 31.60 -9.09
N GLU A 41 -11.46 32.43 -9.63
CA GLU A 41 -11.69 33.13 -10.89
C GLU A 41 -11.10 32.26 -11.99
N TYR A 42 -11.87 31.30 -12.40
CA TYR A 42 -11.42 30.12 -13.09
C TYR A 42 -11.20 30.32 -14.58
N SER A 43 -11.98 31.17 -15.20
CA SER A 43 -11.97 31.40 -16.65
C SER A 43 -10.77 32.22 -17.14
N GLU A 44 -10.11 32.93 -16.25
CA GLU A 44 -9.00 33.81 -16.62
C GLU A 44 -7.64 33.18 -16.65
N TYR A 45 -7.53 31.93 -16.17
CA TYR A 45 -6.22 31.29 -15.93
C TYR A 45 -5.93 30.06 -16.77
N ILE A 46 -6.91 29.45 -17.43
CA ILE A 46 -6.73 28.20 -18.16
C ILE A 46 -5.93 28.40 -19.43
N ASP A 47 -6.16 29.50 -20.13
CA ASP A 47 -5.52 29.77 -21.43
C ASP A 47 -4.05 30.18 -21.30
N ASP A 48 -3.63 30.54 -20.08
CA ASP A 48 -2.26 31.02 -19.80
C ASP A 48 -1.36 29.97 -19.11
N ILE A 49 -1.86 28.77 -18.83
CA ILE A 49 -1.08 27.73 -18.13
C ILE A 49 -0.15 27.01 -19.12
N THR A 50 1.13 27.05 -18.87
CA THR A 50 2.12 26.32 -19.67
C THR A 50 2.12 24.81 -19.41
N PRO A 51 2.56 23.98 -20.35
CA PRO A 51 2.71 22.52 -20.13
C PRO A 51 3.56 22.18 -18.91
N GLU A 52 4.60 22.98 -18.63
CA GLU A 52 5.49 22.80 -17.48
C GLU A 52 4.76 23.06 -16.16
N GLU A 53 3.87 24.08 -16.14
CA GLU A 53 3.05 24.39 -14.96
C GLU A 53 1.99 23.31 -14.72
N ILE A 54 1.40 22.77 -15.80
CA ILE A 54 0.47 21.63 -15.70
C ILE A 54 1.20 20.42 -15.10
N GLN A 55 2.40 20.12 -15.58
CA GLN A 55 3.20 19.01 -15.06
C GLN A 55 3.56 19.22 -13.60
N ALA A 56 4.01 20.39 -13.22
CA ALA A 56 4.36 20.73 -11.84
C ALA A 56 3.14 20.67 -10.92
N GLY A 57 1.98 21.16 -11.38
CA GLY A 57 0.73 21.07 -10.64
C GLY A 57 0.23 19.63 -10.50
N THR A 58 0.36 18.81 -11.53
CA THR A 58 0.02 17.40 -11.49
C THR A 58 0.88 16.66 -10.45
N GLN A 59 2.18 16.95 -10.43
CA GLN A 59 3.08 16.37 -9.44
C GLN A 59 2.69 16.78 -8.00
N ALA A 60 2.37 18.04 -7.79
CA ALA A 60 1.95 18.52 -6.47
C ALA A 60 0.61 17.90 -6.00
N VAL A 61 -0.36 17.73 -6.91
CA VAL A 61 -1.61 17.02 -6.62
C VAL A 61 -1.35 15.55 -6.30
N LYS A 62 -0.46 14.89 -7.04
CA LYS A 62 -0.07 13.51 -6.79
C LYS A 62 0.54 13.37 -5.38
N GLU A 63 1.50 14.21 -5.03
CA GLU A 63 2.13 14.21 -3.69
C GLU A 63 1.09 14.41 -2.59
N TYR A 64 0.25 15.42 -2.71
CA TYR A 64 -0.82 15.67 -1.74
C TYR A 64 -1.76 14.46 -1.58
N CYS A 65 -2.24 13.88 -2.67
CA CYS A 65 -3.14 12.74 -2.63
C CYS A 65 -2.49 11.49 -2.02
N LEU A 66 -1.20 11.25 -2.28
CA LEU A 66 -0.47 10.14 -1.70
C LEU A 66 -0.25 10.32 -0.19
N GLU A 67 0.17 11.51 0.24
CA GLU A 67 0.38 11.84 1.66
C GLU A 67 -0.90 11.75 2.49
N ASN A 68 -2.05 12.12 1.90
CA ASN A 68 -3.35 12.11 2.56
C ASN A 68 -4.18 10.85 2.28
N ASN A 69 -3.62 9.86 1.55
CA ASN A 69 -4.30 8.63 1.15
C ASN A 69 -5.59 8.86 0.33
N GLU A 70 -5.59 9.89 -0.51
CA GLU A 70 -6.70 10.31 -1.37
C GLU A 70 -6.57 9.72 -2.79
N LEU A 71 -6.36 8.39 -2.90
CA LEU A 71 -6.11 7.72 -4.18
C LEU A 71 -7.29 7.87 -5.16
N GLU A 72 -8.51 7.82 -4.67
CA GLU A 72 -9.71 7.99 -5.51
C GLU A 72 -9.81 9.39 -6.11
N LEU A 73 -9.39 10.42 -5.37
CA LEU A 73 -9.30 11.78 -5.90
C LEU A 73 -8.23 11.87 -6.99
N LEU A 74 -7.09 11.24 -6.79
CA LEU A 74 -6.01 11.19 -7.77
C LEU A 74 -6.45 10.49 -9.07
N LYS A 75 -7.14 9.36 -8.98
CA LYS A 75 -7.72 8.66 -10.15
C LYS A 75 -8.70 9.52 -10.95
N GLN A 76 -9.45 10.37 -10.26
CA GLN A 76 -10.40 11.30 -10.92
C GLN A 76 -9.68 12.48 -11.57
N TYR A 77 -8.57 12.95 -11.00
CA TYR A 77 -7.81 14.07 -11.49
C TYR A 77 -6.96 13.74 -12.71
N LEU A 78 -6.24 12.62 -12.68
CA LEU A 78 -5.25 12.28 -13.72
C LEU A 78 -5.82 12.27 -15.14
N PRO A 79 -7.03 11.72 -15.40
CA PRO A 79 -7.63 11.74 -16.75
C PRO A 79 -7.96 13.14 -17.28
N LEU A 80 -8.01 14.14 -16.41
CA LEU A 80 -8.27 15.54 -16.82
C LEU A 80 -7.01 16.21 -17.40
N VAL A 81 -5.84 15.75 -17.00
CA VAL A 81 -4.54 16.38 -17.33
C VAL A 81 -3.62 15.47 -18.14
N LEU A 82 -3.86 14.18 -18.14
CA LEU A 82 -3.07 13.17 -18.83
C LEU A 82 -3.95 12.30 -19.74
N SER A 83 -3.35 11.72 -20.75
CA SER A 83 -4.00 10.79 -21.67
C SER A 83 -3.04 9.71 -22.19
N GLY A 84 -3.59 8.68 -22.81
CA GLY A 84 -2.82 7.62 -23.46
C GLY A 84 -1.83 6.93 -22.51
N ALA A 85 -0.63 6.67 -23.00
CA ALA A 85 0.39 5.93 -22.25
C ALA A 85 0.81 6.59 -20.93
N LYS A 86 0.82 7.92 -20.87
CA LYS A 86 1.17 8.64 -19.63
C LYS A 86 0.11 8.42 -18.53
N LEU A 87 -1.17 8.53 -18.89
CA LEU A 87 -2.25 8.24 -17.97
C LEU A 87 -2.21 6.79 -17.49
N LEU A 88 -2.05 5.83 -18.40
CA LEU A 88 -1.96 4.42 -18.05
C LEU A 88 -0.81 4.16 -17.06
N THR A 89 0.35 4.77 -17.26
CA THR A 89 1.49 4.62 -16.35
C THR A 89 1.16 5.10 -14.95
N GLU A 90 0.57 6.28 -14.81
CA GLU A 90 0.20 6.83 -13.49
C GLU A 90 -0.87 6.00 -12.79
N ILE A 91 -1.89 5.52 -13.52
CA ILE A 91 -2.93 4.68 -12.92
C ILE A 91 -2.38 3.30 -12.52
N LYS A 92 -1.40 2.74 -13.28
CA LYS A 92 -0.67 1.53 -12.86
C LYS A 92 0.05 1.71 -11.52
N GLU A 93 0.73 2.84 -11.31
CA GLU A 93 1.39 3.14 -10.03
C GLU A 93 0.39 3.17 -8.86
N ILE A 94 -0.76 3.81 -9.06
CA ILE A 94 -1.83 3.82 -8.04
C ILE A 94 -2.33 2.40 -7.76
N LYS A 95 -2.54 1.59 -8.80
CA LYS A 95 -2.96 0.19 -8.65
C LYS A 95 -1.96 -0.63 -7.84
N LEU A 96 -0.66 -0.43 -8.05
CA LEU A 96 0.39 -1.09 -7.26
C LEU A 96 0.35 -0.67 -5.78
N ILE A 97 0.06 0.58 -5.49
CA ILE A 97 -0.13 1.06 -4.11
C ILE A 97 -1.34 0.36 -3.46
N GLU A 98 -2.46 0.24 -4.18
CA GLU A 98 -3.66 -0.46 -3.69
C GLU A 98 -3.38 -1.94 -3.40
N ILE A 99 -2.69 -2.62 -4.31
CA ILE A 99 -2.30 -4.03 -4.15
C ILE A 99 -1.39 -4.20 -2.93
N ASN A 100 -0.39 -3.34 -2.76
CA ASN A 100 0.52 -3.40 -1.62
C ASN A 100 -0.22 -3.16 -0.30
N LYS A 101 -1.13 -2.20 -0.25
CA LYS A 101 -1.94 -1.92 0.94
C LYS A 101 -2.87 -3.09 1.29
N ALA A 102 -3.50 -3.70 0.29
CA ALA A 102 -4.33 -4.89 0.49
C ALA A 102 -3.50 -6.07 1.01
N TYR A 103 -2.30 -6.27 0.48
CA TYR A 103 -1.34 -7.26 0.97
C TYR A 103 -0.95 -7.01 2.42
N GLU A 104 -0.59 -5.78 2.80
CA GLU A 104 -0.24 -5.43 4.18
C GLU A 104 -1.38 -5.73 5.15
N ASN A 105 -2.61 -5.37 4.78
CA ASN A 105 -3.80 -5.70 5.57
C ASN A 105 -4.00 -7.22 5.71
N ALA A 106 -3.78 -7.98 4.64
CA ALA A 106 -3.90 -9.42 4.66
C ALA A 106 -2.82 -10.09 5.51
N ILE A 107 -1.57 -9.60 5.47
CA ILE A 107 -0.46 -10.09 6.34
C ILE A 107 -0.77 -9.82 7.82
N ILE A 108 -1.28 -8.62 8.14
CA ILE A 108 -1.69 -8.29 9.52
C ILE A 108 -2.81 -9.24 9.98
N ALA A 109 -3.76 -9.57 9.12
CA ALA A 109 -4.85 -10.49 9.45
C ALA A 109 -4.39 -11.95 9.68
N VAL A 110 -3.24 -12.36 9.17
CA VAL A 110 -2.63 -13.67 9.49
C VAL A 110 -2.13 -13.73 10.94
N GLN A 111 -1.82 -12.59 11.53
CA GLN A 111 -1.43 -12.49 12.93
C GLN A 111 -2.70 -12.43 13.81
N THR A 112 -3.11 -13.57 14.32
CA THR A 112 -4.35 -13.68 15.13
C THR A 112 -4.20 -13.16 16.56
N GLU A 113 -2.98 -12.99 17.06
CA GLU A 113 -2.68 -12.55 18.42
C GLU A 113 -1.70 -11.37 18.38
N TYR A 114 -1.86 -10.43 19.32
CA TYR A 114 -0.86 -9.39 19.52
C TYR A 114 0.44 -10.01 20.05
N ILE A 115 1.52 -9.83 19.30
CA ILE A 115 2.86 -10.25 19.70
C ILE A 115 3.76 -9.00 19.72
N PRO A 116 4.47 -8.73 20.82
CA PRO A 116 5.42 -7.62 20.86
C PRO A 116 6.47 -7.74 19.76
N GLN A 117 6.82 -6.61 19.13
CA GLN A 117 7.80 -6.59 18.04
C GLN A 117 9.15 -7.21 18.44
N THR A 118 9.58 -7.01 19.68
CA THR A 118 10.80 -7.61 20.23
C THR A 118 10.74 -9.13 20.30
N GLU A 119 9.57 -9.70 20.52
CA GLU A 119 9.36 -11.16 20.51
C GLU A 119 9.37 -11.68 19.07
N MET A 120 8.78 -10.96 18.12
CA MET A 120 8.82 -11.34 16.70
C MET A 120 10.23 -11.44 16.15
N LEU A 121 11.17 -10.62 16.62
CA LEU A 121 12.59 -10.70 16.24
C LEU A 121 13.25 -12.02 16.68
N SER A 122 12.66 -12.73 17.63
CA SER A 122 13.18 -14.02 18.10
C SER A 122 12.62 -15.23 17.34
N PHE A 123 11.63 -15.08 16.46
CA PHE A 123 10.95 -16.19 15.79
C PHE A 123 11.90 -17.07 14.96
N GLU A 124 12.85 -16.45 14.26
CA GLU A 124 13.85 -17.18 13.50
C GLU A 124 14.73 -18.06 14.39
N ILE A 125 15.12 -17.54 15.57
CA ILE A 125 15.91 -18.31 16.54
C ILE A 125 15.05 -19.43 17.12
N GLN A 126 13.83 -19.15 17.51
CA GLN A 126 12.90 -20.15 18.06
C GLN A 126 12.68 -21.31 17.08
N GLU A 127 12.43 -21.00 15.82
CA GLU A 127 12.24 -22.02 14.79
C GLU A 127 13.51 -22.83 14.53
N ARG A 128 14.64 -22.16 14.31
CA ARG A 128 15.92 -22.82 14.03
C ARG A 128 16.33 -23.78 15.14
N GLU A 129 16.23 -23.34 16.38
CA GLU A 129 16.58 -24.19 17.55
C GLU A 129 15.59 -25.33 17.72
N SER A 130 14.29 -25.07 17.51
CA SER A 130 13.27 -26.13 17.58
C SER A 130 13.50 -27.21 16.53
N LEU A 131 13.85 -26.83 15.30
CA LEU A 131 14.17 -27.76 14.22
C LEU A 131 15.46 -28.55 14.52
N ALA A 132 16.50 -27.89 15.03
CA ALA A 132 17.75 -28.55 15.42
C ALA A 132 17.50 -29.60 16.50
N TYR A 133 16.74 -29.25 17.54
CA TYR A 133 16.37 -30.19 18.61
C TYR A 133 15.53 -31.37 18.09
N LYS A 134 14.55 -31.10 17.24
CA LYS A 134 13.74 -32.15 16.61
C LYS A 134 14.57 -33.07 15.76
N ASN A 135 15.53 -32.56 14.98
CA ASN A 135 16.42 -33.33 14.12
C ASN A 135 17.38 -34.21 14.91
N SER A 136 17.69 -33.88 16.17
CA SER A 136 18.42 -34.74 17.09
C SER A 136 17.58 -35.87 17.73
N ASN A 137 16.35 -36.09 17.23
CA ASN A 137 15.31 -36.91 17.85
C ASN A 137 14.99 -36.51 19.30
N TYR A 138 15.06 -35.19 19.59
CA TYR A 138 14.81 -34.57 20.91
C TYR A 138 15.81 -35.09 21.98
N GLN A 139 17.05 -35.40 21.60
CA GLN A 139 18.04 -35.92 22.53
C GLN A 139 19.07 -34.89 22.98
N ASP A 140 19.39 -33.92 22.12
CA ASP A 140 20.45 -32.96 22.37
C ASP A 140 19.87 -31.54 22.66
N THR A 141 19.70 -31.24 23.95
CA THR A 141 19.22 -29.96 24.41
C THR A 141 20.21 -28.80 24.24
N SER A 142 21.48 -29.11 23.99
CA SER A 142 22.52 -28.10 23.73
C SER A 142 22.27 -27.32 22.43
N LEU A 143 21.47 -27.89 21.52
CA LEU A 143 21.09 -27.28 20.23
C LEU A 143 19.99 -26.23 20.35
N CYS A 144 19.34 -26.10 21.51
CA CYS A 144 18.19 -25.21 21.68
C CYS A 144 18.20 -24.44 23.01
N PRO A 145 19.30 -23.73 23.35
CA PRO A 145 19.43 -23.03 24.63
C PRO A 145 18.38 -21.95 24.85
N PHE A 146 17.99 -21.22 23.79
CA PHE A 146 16.97 -20.19 23.86
C PHE A 146 15.57 -20.78 24.14
N MET A 147 15.22 -21.85 23.42
CA MET A 147 13.96 -22.58 23.64
C MET A 147 13.91 -23.24 25.02
N GLN A 148 15.04 -23.75 25.52
CA GLN A 148 15.13 -24.29 26.85
C GLN A 148 14.89 -23.25 27.93
N ALA A 149 15.42 -22.03 27.77
CA ALA A 149 15.18 -20.93 28.69
C ALA A 149 13.68 -20.55 28.72
N ILE A 150 13.03 -20.47 27.56
CA ILE A 150 11.58 -20.20 27.49
C ILE A 150 10.78 -21.33 28.14
N ALA A 151 11.10 -22.60 27.85
CA ALA A 151 10.42 -23.76 28.39
C ALA A 151 10.48 -23.76 29.93
N THR A 152 11.67 -23.49 30.48
CA THR A 152 11.90 -23.40 31.93
C THR A 152 11.09 -22.29 32.56
N ALA A 153 11.14 -21.08 31.99
CA ALA A 153 10.41 -19.91 32.50
C ALA A 153 8.89 -20.12 32.47
N ARG A 154 8.38 -20.86 31.49
CA ARG A 154 6.94 -21.16 31.33
C ARG A 154 6.48 -22.40 32.08
N GLY A 155 7.39 -23.19 32.67
CA GLY A 155 7.07 -24.48 33.25
C GLY A 155 6.49 -25.48 32.23
N MET A 156 6.96 -25.42 30.98
CA MET A 156 6.46 -26.23 29.87
C MET A 156 7.50 -27.26 29.46
N ASP A 157 7.05 -28.42 29.01
CA ASP A 157 7.92 -29.40 28.38
C ASP A 157 8.57 -28.84 27.12
N LEU A 158 9.89 -28.98 27.02
CA LEU A 158 10.70 -28.42 25.93
C LEU A 158 10.30 -28.97 24.56
N ARG A 159 10.06 -30.27 24.44
CA ARG A 159 9.63 -30.90 23.20
C ARG A 159 8.31 -30.34 22.72
N THR A 160 7.35 -30.26 23.64
CA THR A 160 6.02 -29.69 23.35
C THR A 160 6.11 -28.23 22.90
N LEU A 161 7.00 -27.43 23.51
CA LEU A 161 7.21 -26.04 23.12
C LEU A 161 7.81 -25.94 21.72
N CYS A 162 8.85 -26.75 21.43
CA CYS A 162 9.49 -26.78 20.13
C CYS A 162 8.54 -27.24 19.01
N ASP A 163 7.74 -28.27 19.23
CA ASP A 163 6.75 -28.74 18.26
C ASP A 163 5.71 -27.65 17.94
N LYS A 164 5.22 -26.92 18.95
CA LYS A 164 4.33 -25.77 18.75
C LYS A 164 4.98 -24.63 17.97
N ALA A 165 6.26 -24.34 18.25
CA ALA A 165 6.99 -23.30 17.51
C ALA A 165 7.15 -23.66 16.03
N ILE A 166 7.50 -24.90 15.71
CA ILE A 166 7.60 -25.42 14.34
C ILE A 166 6.24 -25.34 13.62
N GLU A 167 5.17 -25.79 14.29
CA GLU A 167 3.82 -25.75 13.72
C GLU A 167 3.39 -24.32 13.37
N LYS A 168 3.51 -23.39 14.34
CA LYS A 168 3.18 -21.95 14.12
C LYS A 168 4.02 -21.35 13.00
N ALA A 169 5.32 -21.60 12.97
CA ALA A 169 6.20 -21.10 11.92
C ALA A 169 5.83 -21.67 10.54
N THR A 170 5.45 -22.95 10.48
CA THR A 170 5.02 -23.60 9.22
C THR A 170 3.72 -22.98 8.70
N LEU A 171 2.71 -22.82 9.55
CA LEU A 171 1.42 -22.21 9.18
C LEU A 171 1.60 -20.75 8.72
N TYR A 172 2.41 -19.97 9.45
CA TYR A 172 2.69 -18.59 9.06
C TYR A 172 3.40 -18.49 7.71
N ARG A 173 4.41 -19.34 7.46
CA ARG A 173 5.11 -19.36 6.17
C ARG A 173 4.21 -19.76 5.01
N GLN A 174 3.33 -20.73 5.20
CA GLN A 174 2.38 -21.13 4.17
C GLN A 174 1.41 -19.98 3.84
N ALA A 175 0.82 -19.35 4.86
CA ALA A 175 -0.09 -18.23 4.66
C ALA A 175 0.60 -17.01 4.06
N SER A 176 1.74 -16.59 4.62
CA SER A 176 2.49 -15.44 4.10
C SER A 176 3.05 -15.69 2.71
N GLY A 177 3.53 -16.90 2.42
CA GLY A 177 3.99 -17.29 1.09
C GLY A 177 2.90 -17.20 0.02
N ALA A 178 1.69 -17.65 0.35
CA ALA A 178 0.52 -17.53 -0.54
C ALA A 178 0.19 -16.06 -0.82
N LEU A 179 0.17 -15.19 0.22
CA LEU A 179 -0.10 -13.77 0.07
C LEU A 179 1.01 -13.04 -0.73
N ILE A 180 2.28 -13.39 -0.52
CA ILE A 180 3.40 -12.88 -1.30
C ILE A 180 3.25 -13.25 -2.77
N GLY A 181 2.95 -14.53 -3.05
CA GLY A 181 2.73 -15.02 -4.42
C GLY A 181 1.57 -14.30 -5.10
N LYS A 182 0.43 -14.14 -4.41
CA LYS A 182 -0.72 -13.37 -4.91
C LYS A 182 -0.33 -11.92 -5.24
N ARG A 183 0.35 -11.23 -4.34
CA ARG A 183 0.82 -9.85 -4.57
C ARG A 183 1.72 -9.76 -5.80
N GLN A 184 2.70 -10.66 -5.93
CA GLN A 184 3.62 -10.69 -7.07
C GLN A 184 2.88 -10.96 -8.37
N GLY A 185 1.99 -11.95 -8.41
CA GLY A 185 1.18 -12.26 -9.59
C GLY A 185 0.31 -11.08 -10.03
N LEU A 186 -0.28 -10.34 -9.09
CA LEU A 186 -1.04 -9.12 -9.42
C LEU A 186 -0.12 -8.02 -9.97
N GLN A 187 1.09 -7.83 -9.41
CA GLN A 187 2.07 -6.88 -9.92
C GLN A 187 2.49 -7.20 -11.36
N ASP A 188 2.83 -8.46 -11.64
CA ASP A 188 3.19 -8.91 -12.98
C ASP A 188 2.06 -8.63 -13.98
N ARG A 189 0.80 -8.86 -13.59
CA ARG A 189 -0.35 -8.53 -14.44
C ARG A 189 -0.49 -7.04 -14.69
N VAL A 190 -0.32 -6.19 -13.67
CA VAL A 190 -0.34 -4.73 -13.84
C VAL A 190 0.73 -4.26 -14.83
N GLU A 191 1.92 -4.85 -14.80
CA GLU A 191 2.98 -4.52 -15.74
C GLU A 191 2.59 -4.82 -17.20
N LEU A 192 1.93 -5.95 -17.44
CA LEU A 192 1.57 -6.43 -18.78
C LEU A 192 0.37 -5.71 -19.41
N VAL A 193 -0.50 -5.10 -18.62
CA VAL A 193 -1.71 -4.41 -19.08
C VAL A 193 -1.40 -3.29 -20.07
N GLN A 194 -2.23 -3.17 -21.11
CA GLN A 194 -2.09 -2.14 -22.15
C GLN A 194 -3.24 -1.12 -22.18
N SER A 195 -4.30 -1.32 -21.38
CA SER A 195 -5.46 -0.43 -21.30
C SER A 195 -5.95 -0.23 -19.86
N LEU A 196 -6.70 0.85 -19.63
CA LEU A 196 -7.34 1.11 -18.33
C LEU A 196 -8.42 0.07 -18.02
N ASP A 197 -9.19 -0.36 -19.03
CA ASP A 197 -10.24 -1.36 -18.85
C ASP A 197 -9.68 -2.70 -18.35
N GLU A 198 -8.52 -3.13 -18.90
CA GLU A 198 -7.82 -4.33 -18.40
C GLU A 198 -7.30 -4.13 -16.98
N LEU A 199 -6.80 -2.93 -16.65
CA LEU A 199 -6.27 -2.60 -15.34
C LEU A 199 -7.35 -2.63 -14.26
N ASP A 200 -8.58 -2.21 -14.59
CA ASP A 200 -9.71 -2.21 -13.66
C ASP A 200 -10.16 -3.63 -13.25
N LEU A 201 -9.87 -4.64 -14.09
CA LEU A 201 -10.15 -6.03 -13.78
C LEU A 201 -9.17 -6.64 -12.76
N ILE A 202 -8.05 -5.97 -12.50
CA ILE A 202 -7.05 -6.45 -11.54
C ILE A 202 -7.42 -5.93 -10.15
N THR A 203 -7.94 -6.82 -9.30
CA THR A 203 -8.28 -6.50 -7.91
C THR A 203 -7.76 -7.57 -6.96
N TRP A 204 -7.55 -7.19 -5.70
CA TRP A 204 -7.09 -8.12 -4.67
C TRP A 204 -8.11 -9.22 -4.38
N GLU A 205 -9.41 -8.92 -4.49
CA GLU A 205 -10.51 -9.83 -4.15
C GLU A 205 -10.78 -10.90 -5.21
N ASN A 206 -10.40 -10.64 -6.46
CA ASN A 206 -10.76 -11.51 -7.60
C ASN A 206 -9.79 -12.68 -7.83
N GLU A 207 -8.90 -12.98 -6.86
CA GLU A 207 -7.96 -14.12 -6.95
C GLU A 207 -7.85 -14.96 -5.69
#